data_ce03e7fb53d0be7cd687c697051fe4fa
#
_entry.id   ce03e7fb53d0be7cd687c697051fe4fa
#
_cell.length_a   1.000
_cell.length_b   1.000
_cell.length_c   1.000
_cell.angle_alpha   90.00
_cell.angle_beta   90.00
_cell.angle_gamma   90.00
#
_symmetry.space_group_name_H-M   'P 1'
#
loop_
_entity.id
_entity.type
_entity.pdbx_description
1 polymer ?
#
loop_
_entity_poly.entity_id
_entity_poly.type
_entity_poly.pdbx_seq_one_letter_code
_entity_poly.pdbx_strand_id
1 'polypeptide(L)'
;MKYHLVSGACGFVGRNTVKQILKRTKDSVIMVDDLSVGTHPSTWLEDTTTKKFKDIEIFGKEERLFYWQMDFRKFLNKLLENPKWLKDEYGLKIDRFGDAFHFAAIVGGRAKIEGDPMAVALDLSIDAEFFNWIAKAKPERVMYPSSSAAYPINMQTESDAVALKESDINIDGYVLGMPDLTYGWTKMTGEFLAKIAAKNYGISIVCIRPFSGYGEDQDLTYPVPAIAMRAAKKENPFEVWGSGKQGRDFVHIDDVMDCMFLAMDKIHDGTAINIGSGKLTSFLDLIKVFTKFAGYEPTIKPLLDKPVGVHSRYCDMSFVKEKLGWEPKISVEEGMRRVYDVAISKLK
;
A
#
# COMPACT_ATOMS: atom_id res chain seq x y z
N MET A 1 -18.81 16.01 11.64
CA MET A 1 -17.37 15.72 11.60
C MET A 1 -17.19 14.27 11.98
N LYS A 2 -16.60 13.47 11.11
CA LYS A 2 -16.34 12.05 11.34
C LYS A 2 -14.90 11.85 11.81
N TYR A 3 -14.62 10.67 12.33
CA TYR A 3 -13.27 10.22 12.65
C TYR A 3 -12.93 9.02 11.76
N HIS A 4 -11.92 9.15 10.93
CA HIS A 4 -11.37 8.05 10.13
C HIS A 4 -10.22 7.40 10.88
N LEU A 5 -10.06 6.08 10.76
CA LEU A 5 -8.95 5.35 11.33
C LEU A 5 -7.98 4.94 10.23
N VAL A 6 -6.70 5.28 10.38
CA VAL A 6 -5.62 4.88 9.47
C VAL A 6 -4.54 4.16 10.28
N SER A 7 -4.42 2.85 10.13
CA SER A 7 -3.31 2.09 10.68
C SER A 7 -2.14 2.06 9.70
N GLY A 8 -0.90 1.98 10.18
CA GLY A 8 0.28 2.14 9.34
C GLY A 8 0.32 3.54 8.68
N ALA A 9 -0.18 4.55 9.41
CA ALA A 9 -0.42 5.90 8.89
C ALA A 9 0.85 6.64 8.47
N CYS A 10 2.00 6.24 8.98
CA CYS A 10 3.31 6.84 8.71
C CYS A 10 4.08 6.12 7.59
N GLY A 11 3.60 4.97 7.12
CA GLY A 11 4.10 4.28 5.94
C GLY A 11 3.77 5.01 4.63
N PHE A 12 4.35 4.57 3.51
CA PHE A 12 4.19 5.23 2.21
C PHE A 12 2.73 5.40 1.80
N VAL A 13 1.92 4.33 1.82
CA VAL A 13 0.52 4.39 1.42
C VAL A 13 -0.32 5.11 2.48
N GLY A 14 -0.06 4.83 3.77
CA GLY A 14 -0.81 5.43 4.90
C GLY A 14 -0.73 6.95 4.92
N ARG A 15 0.48 7.55 4.82
CA ARG A 15 0.62 9.01 4.82
C ARG A 15 0.00 9.67 3.60
N ASN A 16 0.04 9.03 2.43
CA ASN A 16 -0.65 9.55 1.25
C ASN A 16 -2.18 9.47 1.41
N THR A 17 -2.70 8.43 2.09
CA THR A 17 -4.12 8.34 2.46
C THR A 17 -4.51 9.46 3.42
N VAL A 18 -3.72 9.73 4.47
CA VAL A 18 -3.97 10.84 5.41
C VAL A 18 -4.02 12.18 4.66
N LYS A 19 -3.02 12.46 3.80
CA LYS A 19 -3.01 13.67 2.97
C LYS A 19 -4.28 13.80 2.11
N GLN A 20 -4.73 12.71 1.51
CA GLN A 20 -5.96 12.71 0.70
C GLN A 20 -7.23 12.94 1.53
N ILE A 21 -7.34 12.35 2.72
CA ILE A 21 -8.48 12.62 3.62
C ILE A 21 -8.53 14.10 3.99
N LEU A 22 -7.40 14.69 4.36
CA LEU A 22 -7.31 16.11 4.70
C LEU A 22 -7.70 17.03 3.54
N LYS A 23 -7.32 16.66 2.32
CA LYS A 23 -7.64 17.41 1.09
C LYS A 23 -9.12 17.30 0.71
N ARG A 24 -9.71 16.11 0.88
CA ARG A 24 -11.06 15.79 0.42
C ARG A 24 -12.16 16.14 1.44
N THR A 25 -11.81 16.20 2.74
CA THR A 25 -12.80 16.33 3.82
C THR A 25 -12.36 17.34 4.87
N LYS A 26 -13.28 17.66 5.78
CA LYS A 26 -13.02 18.39 7.03
C LYS A 26 -13.05 17.46 8.26
N ASP A 27 -13.04 16.16 8.03
CA ASP A 27 -13.11 15.15 9.06
C ASP A 27 -11.76 14.98 9.80
N SER A 28 -11.81 14.32 10.95
CA SER A 28 -10.62 14.03 11.77
C SER A 28 -10.04 12.67 11.42
N VAL A 29 -8.73 12.51 11.62
CA VAL A 29 -8.03 11.26 11.38
C VAL A 29 -7.33 10.79 12.65
N ILE A 30 -7.59 9.54 13.02
CA ILE A 30 -6.85 8.79 14.02
C ILE A 30 -5.77 8.02 13.28
N MET A 31 -4.52 8.37 13.54
CA MET A 31 -3.32 7.80 12.97
C MET A 31 -2.67 6.86 13.99
N VAL A 32 -2.45 5.60 13.63
CA VAL A 32 -1.74 4.63 14.49
C VAL A 32 -0.60 4.02 13.71
N ASP A 33 0.62 4.14 14.25
CA ASP A 33 1.84 3.62 13.64
C ASP A 33 2.92 3.44 14.71
N ASP A 34 3.70 2.37 14.66
CA ASP A 34 4.79 2.13 15.61
C ASP A 34 6.15 2.66 15.14
N LEU A 35 6.19 3.23 13.93
CA LEU A 35 7.38 3.73 13.24
C LEU A 35 8.44 2.65 12.96
N SER A 36 8.06 1.38 12.92
CA SER A 36 8.99 0.29 12.56
C SER A 36 9.57 0.45 11.14
N VAL A 37 8.80 1.08 10.23
CA VAL A 37 9.23 1.40 8.85
C VAL A 37 8.87 2.85 8.49
N GLY A 38 7.74 3.35 8.98
CA GLY A 38 7.23 4.68 8.67
C GLY A 38 8.08 5.83 9.22
N THR A 39 7.79 7.04 8.78
CA THR A 39 8.44 8.27 9.24
C THR A 39 7.46 9.13 10.04
N HIS A 40 7.95 9.75 11.12
CA HIS A 40 7.11 10.54 12.02
C HIS A 40 6.30 11.62 11.30
N PRO A 41 5.05 11.89 11.70
CA PRO A 41 4.16 12.85 11.02
C PRO A 41 4.75 14.24 10.82
N SER A 42 5.57 14.73 11.74
CA SER A 42 6.25 16.02 11.61
C SER A 42 7.20 16.15 10.41
N THR A 43 7.55 15.05 9.74
CA THR A 43 8.46 15.05 8.58
C THR A 43 7.75 15.15 7.24
N TRP A 44 6.44 14.93 7.18
CA TRP A 44 5.69 14.85 5.92
C TRP A 44 4.35 15.60 5.93
N LEU A 45 3.87 16.07 7.08
CA LEU A 45 2.72 16.97 7.15
C LEU A 45 3.12 18.38 6.73
N GLU A 46 2.24 19.08 6.01
CA GLU A 46 2.43 20.50 5.66
C GLU A 46 2.32 21.40 6.89
N ASP A 47 1.31 21.16 7.73
CA ASP A 47 1.17 21.84 9.01
C ASP A 47 1.67 20.96 10.14
N THR A 48 2.89 21.26 10.60
CA THR A 48 3.59 20.53 11.67
C THR A 48 3.31 21.09 13.06
N THR A 49 2.37 22.05 13.20
CA THR A 49 1.94 22.53 14.51
C THR A 49 1.50 21.34 15.36
N THR A 50 2.12 21.14 16.49
CA THR A 50 1.92 19.95 17.32
C THR A 50 1.60 20.32 18.75
N LYS A 51 0.60 19.63 19.30
CA LYS A 51 0.23 19.66 20.71
C LYS A 51 0.31 18.26 21.29
N LYS A 52 1.03 18.11 22.38
CA LYS A 52 1.02 16.84 23.14
C LYS A 52 -0.14 16.82 24.11
N PHE A 53 -0.85 15.70 24.13
CA PHE A 53 -1.90 15.44 25.10
C PHE A 53 -1.81 13.99 25.57
N LYS A 54 -1.42 13.80 26.85
CA LYS A 54 -1.10 12.45 27.39
C LYS A 54 0.01 11.80 26.55
N ASP A 55 -0.27 10.63 26.00
CA ASP A 55 0.62 9.79 25.17
C ASP A 55 0.39 9.96 23.66
N ILE A 56 -0.34 10.99 23.25
CA ILE A 56 -0.62 11.27 21.84
C ILE A 56 -0.08 12.62 21.38
N GLU A 57 0.09 12.74 20.08
CA GLU A 57 0.36 14.01 19.42
C GLU A 57 -0.82 14.42 18.55
N ILE A 58 -1.21 15.69 18.62
CA ILE A 58 -2.29 16.26 17.82
C ILE A 58 -1.65 17.25 16.86
N PHE A 59 -1.84 17.05 15.56
CA PHE A 59 -1.21 17.86 14.52
C PHE A 59 -2.19 18.80 13.82
N GLY A 60 -1.61 19.90 13.32
CA GLY A 60 -2.27 20.93 12.56
C GLY A 60 -3.05 21.93 13.42
N LYS A 61 -3.15 23.18 12.92
CA LYS A 61 -3.87 24.27 13.61
C LYS A 61 -5.36 23.96 13.88
N GLU A 62 -5.95 23.11 13.04
CA GLU A 62 -7.34 22.66 13.18
C GLU A 62 -7.51 21.49 14.17
N GLU A 63 -6.41 20.96 14.73
CA GLU A 63 -6.38 19.85 15.70
C GLU A 63 -7.18 18.63 15.22
N ARG A 64 -7.08 18.28 13.92
CA ARG A 64 -7.85 17.19 13.31
C ARG A 64 -7.09 15.86 13.20
N LEU A 65 -5.78 15.84 13.44
CA LEU A 65 -4.93 14.67 13.31
C LEU A 65 -4.49 14.23 14.68
N PHE A 66 -4.91 13.02 15.09
CA PHE A 66 -4.59 12.43 16.37
C PHE A 66 -3.65 11.26 16.14
N TYR A 67 -2.44 11.31 16.66
CA TYR A 67 -1.41 10.32 16.40
C TYR A 67 -1.05 9.53 17.65
N TRP A 68 -1.14 8.19 17.54
CA TRP A 68 -0.65 7.22 18.51
C TRP A 68 0.56 6.49 17.95
N GLN A 69 1.73 6.70 18.60
CA GLN A 69 2.90 5.88 18.30
C GLN A 69 2.82 4.57 19.08
N MET A 70 2.20 3.55 18.48
CA MET A 70 2.05 2.24 19.14
C MET A 70 1.74 1.12 18.14
N ASP A 71 1.94 -0.11 18.59
CA ASP A 71 1.49 -1.30 17.87
C ASP A 71 -0.03 -1.26 17.67
N PHE A 72 -0.48 -1.42 16.45
CA PHE A 72 -1.89 -1.33 16.09
C PHE A 72 -2.77 -2.37 16.79
N ARG A 73 -2.24 -3.58 17.05
CA ARG A 73 -2.97 -4.61 17.84
C ARG A 73 -3.28 -4.13 19.26
N LYS A 74 -2.33 -3.45 19.89
CA LYS A 74 -2.55 -2.86 21.23
C LYS A 74 -3.61 -1.76 21.20
N PHE A 75 -3.64 -0.95 20.14
CA PHE A 75 -4.68 0.06 19.95
C PHE A 75 -6.06 -0.60 19.81
N LEU A 76 -6.16 -1.63 18.96
CA LEU A 76 -7.42 -2.35 18.76
C LEU A 76 -7.90 -3.05 20.03
N ASN A 77 -6.98 -3.67 20.80
CA ASN A 77 -7.34 -4.35 22.06
C ASN A 77 -7.92 -3.37 23.08
N LYS A 78 -7.36 -2.15 23.22
CA LYS A 78 -7.95 -1.11 24.06
C LYS A 78 -9.39 -0.78 23.64
N LEU A 79 -9.66 -0.67 22.33
CA LEU A 79 -11.01 -0.42 21.82
C LEU A 79 -11.95 -1.61 22.01
N LEU A 80 -11.44 -2.85 21.96
CA LEU A 80 -12.22 -4.06 22.17
C LEU A 80 -12.57 -4.26 23.65
N GLU A 81 -11.66 -3.92 24.55
CA GLU A 81 -11.85 -3.98 26.02
C GLU A 81 -12.78 -2.85 26.49
N ASN A 82 -12.57 -1.64 26.00
CA ASN A 82 -13.41 -0.48 26.30
C ASN A 82 -13.75 0.29 25.01
N PRO A 83 -14.91 0.05 24.38
CA PRO A 83 -15.36 0.80 23.21
C PRO A 83 -15.44 2.34 23.40
N LYS A 84 -15.49 2.80 24.66
CA LYS A 84 -15.50 4.22 25.02
C LYS A 84 -14.12 4.77 25.38
N TRP A 85 -13.06 3.96 25.27
CA TRP A 85 -11.70 4.33 25.65
C TRP A 85 -11.27 5.69 25.09
N LEU A 86 -11.47 5.96 23.82
CA LEU A 86 -11.10 7.23 23.20
C LEU A 86 -11.87 8.42 23.78
N LYS A 87 -13.13 8.21 24.15
CA LYS A 87 -13.94 9.22 24.82
C LYS A 87 -13.49 9.44 26.27
N ASP A 88 -13.32 8.35 27.01
CA ASP A 88 -13.02 8.39 28.45
C ASP A 88 -11.62 8.94 28.72
N GLU A 89 -10.64 8.56 27.89
CA GLU A 89 -9.24 8.95 28.04
C GLU A 89 -8.90 10.26 27.34
N TYR A 90 -9.44 10.52 26.15
CA TYR A 90 -8.99 11.61 25.28
C TYR A 90 -10.11 12.61 24.95
N GLY A 91 -11.33 12.39 25.41
CA GLY A 91 -12.47 13.26 25.16
C GLY A 91 -13.02 13.18 23.72
N LEU A 92 -12.53 12.21 22.90
CA LEU A 92 -12.95 12.03 21.51
C LEU A 92 -14.29 11.31 21.46
N LYS A 93 -15.35 12.04 21.12
CA LYS A 93 -16.72 11.47 21.04
C LYS A 93 -16.90 10.81 19.68
N ILE A 94 -16.65 9.53 19.62
CA ILE A 94 -16.76 8.68 18.43
C ILE A 94 -17.83 7.65 18.67
N ASP A 95 -19.03 7.90 18.14
CA ASP A 95 -20.12 6.92 18.22
C ASP A 95 -19.93 5.80 17.20
N ARG A 96 -19.42 6.16 16.02
CA ARG A 96 -19.05 5.26 14.93
C ARG A 96 -17.89 5.85 14.15
N PHE A 97 -16.90 5.03 13.81
CA PHE A 97 -15.86 5.46 12.89
C PHE A 97 -16.42 5.67 11.48
N GLY A 98 -15.90 6.65 10.76
CA GLY A 98 -16.12 6.82 9.34
C GLY A 98 -15.41 5.72 8.55
N ASP A 99 -14.43 6.08 7.73
CA ASP A 99 -13.63 5.09 7.02
C ASP A 99 -12.54 4.49 7.92
N ALA A 100 -12.28 3.20 7.75
CA ALA A 100 -11.15 2.50 8.35
C ALA A 100 -10.21 1.99 7.25
N PHE A 101 -8.98 2.49 7.25
CA PHE A 101 -7.90 2.11 6.33
C PHE A 101 -6.86 1.28 7.07
N HIS A 102 -6.62 0.07 6.58
CA HIS A 102 -5.73 -0.86 7.26
C HIS A 102 -4.41 -1.02 6.49
N PHE A 103 -3.35 -0.29 6.89
CA PHE A 103 -2.03 -0.41 6.27
C PHE A 103 -0.93 -0.92 7.21
N ALA A 104 -1.24 -1.12 8.49
CA ALA A 104 -0.30 -1.73 9.41
C ALA A 104 0.01 -3.16 8.96
N ALA A 105 1.25 -3.41 8.61
CA ALA A 105 1.72 -4.70 8.11
C ALA A 105 3.23 -4.81 8.25
N ILE A 106 3.74 -6.03 8.41
CA ILE A 106 5.16 -6.34 8.35
C ILE A 106 5.52 -6.59 6.89
N VAL A 107 5.81 -5.52 6.18
CA VAL A 107 6.07 -5.54 4.74
C VAL A 107 7.43 -4.90 4.43
N GLY A 108 7.98 -5.24 3.30
CA GLY A 108 9.25 -4.69 2.81
C GLY A 108 9.51 -5.14 1.38
N GLY A 109 10.66 -4.75 0.84
CA GLY A 109 11.11 -5.23 -0.47
C GLY A 109 11.37 -6.75 -0.49
N ARG A 110 11.72 -7.29 -1.66
CA ARG A 110 11.91 -8.73 -1.89
C ARG A 110 12.86 -9.40 -0.89
N ALA A 111 13.93 -8.70 -0.50
CA ALA A 111 14.89 -9.19 0.49
C ALA A 111 14.24 -9.47 1.86
N LYS A 112 13.26 -8.70 2.30
CA LYS A 112 12.53 -8.92 3.55
C LYS A 112 11.60 -10.13 3.44
N ILE A 113 10.83 -10.21 2.34
CA ILE A 113 9.83 -11.27 2.12
C ILE A 113 10.49 -12.65 2.00
N GLU A 114 11.64 -12.75 1.31
CA GLU A 114 12.39 -14.01 1.19
C GLU A 114 13.30 -14.30 2.39
N GLY A 115 13.89 -13.25 2.98
CA GLY A 115 14.86 -13.41 4.07
C GLY A 115 14.25 -13.76 5.42
N ASP A 116 12.99 -13.35 5.67
CA ASP A 116 12.30 -13.61 6.94
C ASP A 116 10.79 -13.85 6.73
N PRO A 117 10.41 -14.95 6.07
CA PRO A 117 9.03 -15.24 5.74
C PRO A 117 8.14 -15.47 6.98
N MET A 118 8.71 -15.92 8.10
CA MET A 118 7.97 -16.12 9.35
C MET A 118 7.63 -14.80 10.04
N ALA A 119 8.53 -13.80 9.99
CA ALA A 119 8.20 -12.46 10.47
C ALA A 119 7.05 -11.85 9.65
N VAL A 120 7.05 -12.06 8.33
CA VAL A 120 5.94 -11.61 7.45
C VAL A 120 4.63 -12.31 7.79
N ALA A 121 4.66 -13.58 8.23
CA ALA A 121 3.45 -14.31 8.65
C ALA A 121 2.76 -13.68 9.88
N LEU A 122 3.45 -12.84 10.66
CA LEU A 122 2.83 -12.09 11.76
C LEU A 122 1.74 -11.11 11.28
N ASP A 123 1.70 -10.76 10.01
CA ASP A 123 0.60 -10.01 9.42
C ASP A 123 -0.76 -10.65 9.69
N LEU A 124 -0.83 -11.99 9.72
CA LEU A 124 -2.06 -12.70 10.05
C LEU A 124 -2.61 -12.33 11.43
N SER A 125 -1.74 -12.04 12.41
CA SER A 125 -2.18 -11.61 13.74
C SER A 125 -2.72 -10.18 13.72
N ILE A 126 -2.12 -9.29 12.92
CA ILE A 126 -2.57 -7.90 12.78
C ILE A 126 -3.92 -7.87 12.04
N ASP A 127 -4.02 -8.60 10.94
CA ASP A 127 -5.25 -8.73 10.16
C ASP A 127 -6.38 -9.35 10.99
N ALA A 128 -6.11 -10.43 11.74
CA ALA A 128 -7.12 -11.09 12.58
C ALA A 128 -7.71 -10.14 13.65
N GLU A 129 -6.86 -9.38 14.34
CA GLU A 129 -7.30 -8.37 15.32
C GLU A 129 -8.11 -7.26 14.64
N PHE A 130 -7.70 -6.80 13.47
CA PHE A 130 -8.44 -5.80 12.71
C PHE A 130 -9.83 -6.31 12.30
N PHE A 131 -9.93 -7.51 11.72
CA PHE A 131 -11.22 -8.09 11.33
C PHE A 131 -12.14 -8.36 12.54
N ASN A 132 -11.58 -8.80 13.67
CA ASN A 132 -12.34 -8.93 14.92
C ASN A 132 -12.89 -7.57 15.39
N TRP A 133 -12.09 -6.52 15.29
CA TRP A 133 -12.52 -5.17 15.66
C TRP A 133 -13.61 -4.62 14.74
N ILE A 134 -13.44 -4.68 13.40
CA ILE A 134 -14.47 -4.16 12.48
C ILE A 134 -15.80 -4.87 12.60
N ALA A 135 -15.80 -6.16 12.92
CA ALA A 135 -17.03 -6.93 13.13
C ALA A 135 -17.86 -6.39 14.32
N LYS A 136 -17.20 -5.82 15.35
CA LYS A 136 -17.83 -5.24 16.54
C LYS A 136 -18.07 -3.74 16.40
N ALA A 137 -17.07 -2.98 15.96
CA ALA A 137 -17.11 -1.52 15.87
C ALA A 137 -17.93 -1.01 14.67
N LYS A 138 -18.08 -1.83 13.62
CA LYS A 138 -18.86 -1.54 12.41
C LYS A 138 -18.60 -0.15 11.84
N PRO A 139 -17.35 0.22 11.45
CA PRO A 139 -17.07 1.48 10.77
C PRO A 139 -17.96 1.63 9.53
N GLU A 140 -18.15 2.86 9.05
CA GLU A 140 -19.03 3.10 7.91
C GLU A 140 -18.55 2.35 6.66
N ARG A 141 -17.24 2.45 6.38
CA ARG A 141 -16.59 1.76 5.25
C ARG A 141 -15.21 1.28 5.66
N VAL A 142 -14.77 0.20 5.06
CA VAL A 142 -13.47 -0.41 5.33
C VAL A 142 -12.70 -0.59 4.02
N MET A 143 -11.43 -0.26 4.01
CA MET A 143 -10.51 -0.59 2.95
C MET A 143 -9.46 -1.59 3.48
N TYR A 144 -9.37 -2.75 2.82
CA TYR A 144 -8.34 -3.75 3.10
C TYR A 144 -7.29 -3.77 1.98
N PRO A 145 -6.01 -3.55 2.30
CA PRO A 145 -4.93 -3.59 1.32
C PRO A 145 -4.49 -5.04 1.10
N SER A 146 -5.06 -5.68 0.08
CA SER A 146 -4.50 -6.89 -0.48
C SER A 146 -3.23 -6.57 -1.30
N SER A 147 -2.84 -7.42 -2.20
CA SER A 147 -1.65 -7.24 -3.03
C SER A 147 -1.73 -8.08 -4.29
N SER A 148 -1.03 -7.65 -5.33
CA SER A 148 -0.71 -8.51 -6.48
C SER A 148 0.09 -9.77 -6.12
N ALA A 149 0.66 -9.86 -4.91
CA ALA A 149 1.32 -11.05 -4.39
C ALA A 149 0.34 -12.20 -4.06
N ALA A 150 -0.95 -11.90 -3.93
CA ALA A 150 -1.99 -12.91 -3.75
C ALA A 150 -2.21 -13.77 -5.00
N TYR A 151 -1.81 -13.31 -6.17
CA TYR A 151 -1.98 -14.05 -7.42
C TYR A 151 -1.10 -15.28 -7.54
N PRO A 152 -1.57 -16.33 -8.27
CA PRO A 152 -0.81 -17.55 -8.51
C PRO A 152 0.53 -17.29 -9.17
N ILE A 153 1.61 -17.80 -8.59
CA ILE A 153 2.99 -17.58 -9.10
C ILE A 153 3.25 -18.28 -10.44
N ASN A 154 2.55 -19.37 -10.74
CA ASN A 154 2.67 -20.09 -12.01
C ASN A 154 2.16 -19.28 -13.22
N MET A 155 1.34 -18.24 -13.00
CA MET A 155 0.89 -17.30 -14.05
C MET A 155 1.87 -16.13 -14.27
N GLN A 156 3.02 -16.13 -13.59
CA GLN A 156 3.96 -15.01 -13.52
C GLN A 156 5.39 -15.43 -13.89
N THR A 157 5.53 -16.52 -14.66
CA THR A 157 6.80 -17.04 -15.14
C THR A 157 7.27 -16.32 -16.40
N GLU A 158 8.47 -16.61 -16.89
CA GLU A 158 8.98 -16.07 -18.15
C GLU A 158 8.21 -16.62 -19.35
N SER A 159 7.79 -17.90 -19.32
CA SER A 159 7.04 -18.56 -20.39
C SER A 159 5.55 -18.23 -20.37
N ASP A 160 4.98 -17.96 -19.18
CA ASP A 160 3.54 -17.80 -18.96
C ASP A 160 3.22 -16.44 -18.33
N ALA A 161 3.78 -15.37 -18.90
CA ALA A 161 3.49 -14.01 -18.49
C ALA A 161 2.12 -13.57 -19.03
N VAL A 162 1.12 -13.57 -18.16
CA VAL A 162 -0.25 -13.14 -18.52
C VAL A 162 -0.67 -11.91 -17.71
N ALA A 163 -1.56 -11.09 -18.28
CA ALA A 163 -2.20 -10.01 -17.53
C ALA A 163 -3.16 -10.63 -16.50
N LEU A 164 -2.90 -10.38 -15.21
CA LEU A 164 -3.61 -10.99 -14.09
C LEU A 164 -4.99 -10.35 -13.93
N LYS A 165 -6.04 -11.17 -13.97
CA LYS A 165 -7.45 -10.77 -13.81
C LYS A 165 -7.91 -11.02 -12.37
N GLU A 166 -8.84 -10.25 -11.89
CA GLU A 166 -9.44 -10.45 -10.57
C GLU A 166 -10.02 -11.86 -10.41
N SER A 167 -10.57 -12.44 -11.50
CA SER A 167 -11.12 -13.80 -11.56
C SER A 167 -10.08 -14.92 -11.42
N ASP A 168 -8.78 -14.64 -11.58
CA ASP A 168 -7.71 -15.64 -11.41
C ASP A 168 -7.56 -16.07 -9.94
N ILE A 169 -8.15 -15.30 -9.03
CA ILE A 169 -8.40 -15.69 -7.64
C ILE A 169 -9.91 -15.71 -7.43
N ASN A 170 -10.48 -16.90 -7.39
CA ASN A 170 -11.90 -17.08 -7.15
C ASN A 170 -12.12 -17.89 -5.86
N ILE A 171 -12.23 -17.18 -4.74
CA ILE A 171 -12.43 -17.79 -3.41
C ILE A 171 -13.73 -18.59 -3.37
N ASP A 172 -14.82 -18.06 -3.93
CA ASP A 172 -16.13 -18.72 -3.93
C ASP A 172 -16.17 -19.95 -4.86
N GLY A 173 -15.38 -19.92 -5.94
CA GLY A 173 -15.22 -21.04 -6.88
C GLY A 173 -14.09 -22.01 -6.53
N TYR A 174 -13.43 -21.85 -5.39
CA TYR A 174 -12.31 -22.68 -4.93
C TYR A 174 -11.09 -22.68 -5.87
N VAL A 175 -10.92 -21.62 -6.68
CA VAL A 175 -9.76 -21.43 -7.56
C VAL A 175 -8.83 -20.41 -6.92
N LEU A 176 -7.77 -20.85 -6.25
CA LEU A 176 -6.88 -19.99 -5.48
C LEU A 176 -5.47 -19.92 -6.07
N GLY A 177 -4.91 -21.04 -6.50
CA GLY A 177 -3.52 -21.16 -6.91
C GLY A 177 -2.55 -20.99 -5.73
N MET A 178 -1.25 -20.88 -6.02
CA MET A 178 -0.20 -20.71 -5.03
C MET A 178 0.28 -19.27 -5.02
N PRO A 179 -0.01 -18.49 -3.98
CA PRO A 179 0.41 -17.08 -3.90
C PRO A 179 1.91 -16.95 -3.58
N ASP A 180 2.41 -15.72 -3.65
CA ASP A 180 3.83 -15.43 -3.49
C ASP A 180 4.24 -15.45 -2.02
N LEU A 181 4.76 -16.60 -1.57
CA LEU A 181 5.26 -16.86 -0.22
C LEU A 181 4.21 -16.52 0.88
N THR A 182 4.68 -16.35 2.12
CA THR A 182 3.82 -15.99 3.27
C THR A 182 3.07 -14.69 3.06
N TYR A 183 3.71 -13.69 2.45
CA TYR A 183 3.06 -12.40 2.17
C TYR A 183 1.83 -12.54 1.27
N GLY A 184 1.94 -13.31 0.18
CA GLY A 184 0.79 -13.57 -0.69
C GLY A 184 -0.33 -14.32 0.05
N TRP A 185 0.02 -15.29 0.90
CA TRP A 185 -0.93 -16.02 1.73
C TRP A 185 -1.63 -15.13 2.75
N THR A 186 -0.93 -14.22 3.44
CA THR A 186 -1.57 -13.27 4.37
C THR A 186 -2.59 -12.42 3.62
N LYS A 187 -2.24 -11.89 2.45
CA LYS A 187 -3.13 -11.05 1.67
C LYS A 187 -4.36 -11.80 1.14
N MET A 188 -4.19 -13.01 0.65
CA MET A 188 -5.31 -13.85 0.24
C MET A 188 -6.23 -14.22 1.42
N THR A 189 -5.66 -14.52 2.59
CA THR A 189 -6.44 -14.76 3.81
C THR A 189 -7.27 -13.53 4.20
N GLY A 190 -6.70 -12.34 4.12
CA GLY A 190 -7.41 -11.09 4.39
C GLY A 190 -8.57 -10.84 3.42
N GLU A 191 -8.43 -11.17 2.13
CA GLU A 191 -9.54 -11.09 1.17
C GLU A 191 -10.68 -12.06 1.52
N PHE A 192 -10.34 -13.27 1.95
CA PHE A 192 -11.34 -14.22 2.45
C PHE A 192 -12.07 -13.67 3.67
N LEU A 193 -11.34 -13.12 4.64
CA LEU A 193 -11.93 -12.48 5.83
C LEU A 193 -12.78 -11.26 5.47
N ALA A 194 -12.41 -10.49 4.46
CA ALA A 194 -13.19 -9.36 3.97
C ALA A 194 -14.56 -9.81 3.40
N LYS A 195 -14.58 -10.89 2.63
CA LYS A 195 -15.84 -11.49 2.15
C LYS A 195 -16.72 -11.96 3.32
N ILE A 196 -16.14 -12.64 4.31
CA ILE A 196 -16.86 -13.04 5.52
C ILE A 196 -17.38 -11.82 6.28
N ALA A 197 -16.57 -10.76 6.44
CA ALA A 197 -16.97 -9.54 7.12
C ALA A 197 -18.18 -8.88 6.42
N ALA A 198 -18.15 -8.80 5.09
CA ALA A 198 -19.27 -8.27 4.32
C ALA A 198 -20.52 -9.16 4.46
N LYS A 199 -20.39 -10.45 4.18
CA LYS A 199 -21.52 -11.39 4.09
C LYS A 199 -22.17 -11.65 5.45
N ASN A 200 -21.38 -11.89 6.50
CA ASN A 200 -21.90 -12.38 7.78
C ASN A 200 -22.08 -11.26 8.80
N TYR A 201 -21.34 -10.15 8.68
CA TYR A 201 -21.39 -9.05 9.66
C TYR A 201 -21.95 -7.74 9.08
N GLY A 202 -22.24 -7.70 7.78
CA GLY A 202 -22.79 -6.52 7.11
C GLY A 202 -21.81 -5.35 7.04
N ILE A 203 -20.51 -5.63 6.98
CA ILE A 203 -19.46 -4.62 6.87
C ILE A 203 -19.34 -4.17 5.41
N SER A 204 -19.43 -2.86 5.17
CA SER A 204 -19.11 -2.28 3.86
C SER A 204 -17.59 -2.28 3.71
N ILE A 205 -17.05 -3.18 2.88
CA ILE A 205 -15.61 -3.37 2.73
C ILE A 205 -15.23 -3.60 1.27
N VAL A 206 -14.11 -3.04 0.85
CA VAL A 206 -13.46 -3.31 -0.43
C VAL A 206 -12.02 -3.77 -0.20
N CYS A 207 -11.54 -4.71 -1.02
CA CYS A 207 -10.14 -5.08 -1.10
C CYS A 207 -9.49 -4.43 -2.31
N ILE A 208 -8.27 -3.96 -2.16
CA ILE A 208 -7.49 -3.46 -3.28
C ILE A 208 -6.25 -4.32 -3.49
N ARG A 209 -5.91 -4.64 -4.74
CA ARG A 209 -4.69 -5.35 -5.14
C ARG A 209 -3.78 -4.38 -5.89
N PRO A 210 -3.06 -3.48 -5.21
CA PRO A 210 -2.10 -2.62 -5.88
C PRO A 210 -0.98 -3.48 -6.46
N PHE A 211 -0.57 -3.12 -7.67
CA PHE A 211 0.63 -3.65 -8.29
C PHE A 211 1.86 -2.90 -7.76
N SER A 212 2.81 -2.52 -8.60
CA SER A 212 4.00 -1.83 -8.07
C SER A 212 3.75 -0.32 -7.91
N GLY A 213 3.07 0.04 -6.81
CA GLY A 213 2.84 1.43 -6.45
C GLY A 213 4.14 2.16 -6.16
N TYR A 214 4.31 3.36 -6.71
CA TYR A 214 5.49 4.22 -6.50
C TYR A 214 5.11 5.70 -6.40
N GLY A 215 6.04 6.50 -5.89
CA GLY A 215 5.87 7.96 -5.79
C GLY A 215 7.10 8.64 -5.23
N GLU A 216 7.04 9.97 -5.16
CA GLU A 216 8.15 10.87 -4.85
C GLU A 216 8.70 10.68 -3.43
N ASP A 217 7.84 10.31 -2.51
CA ASP A 217 8.16 10.17 -1.08
C ASP A 217 8.38 8.70 -0.63
N GLN A 218 8.48 7.76 -1.59
CA GLN A 218 8.76 6.36 -1.28
C GLN A 218 10.22 6.16 -0.86
N ASP A 219 10.44 5.21 0.06
CA ASP A 219 11.76 4.88 0.60
C ASP A 219 12.68 4.23 -0.44
N LEU A 220 14.01 4.47 -0.30
CA LEU A 220 15.05 3.94 -1.19
C LEU A 220 15.22 2.41 -1.13
N THR A 221 14.57 1.71 -0.23
CA THR A 221 14.53 0.24 -0.23
C THR A 221 13.65 -0.33 -1.35
N TYR A 222 12.84 0.52 -1.99
CA TYR A 222 12.01 0.15 -3.13
C TYR A 222 12.71 0.46 -4.47
N PRO A 223 12.44 -0.34 -5.52
CA PRO A 223 13.19 -0.27 -6.77
C PRO A 223 13.15 1.09 -7.47
N VAL A 224 11.97 1.72 -7.57
CA VAL A 224 11.82 2.97 -8.33
C VAL A 224 12.69 4.10 -7.77
N PRO A 225 12.57 4.49 -6.50
CA PRO A 225 13.41 5.57 -5.96
C PRO A 225 14.90 5.17 -5.88
N ALA A 226 15.21 3.88 -5.64
CA ALA A 226 16.59 3.41 -5.64
C ALA A 226 17.25 3.57 -7.01
N ILE A 227 16.58 3.13 -8.08
CA ILE A 227 17.08 3.24 -9.46
C ILE A 227 17.19 4.72 -9.87
N ALA A 228 16.20 5.55 -9.52
CA ALA A 228 16.23 7.00 -9.77
C ALA A 228 17.46 7.66 -9.12
N MET A 229 17.72 7.36 -7.85
CA MET A 229 18.87 7.90 -7.11
C MET A 229 20.21 7.47 -7.73
N ARG A 230 20.35 6.21 -8.12
CA ARG A 230 21.55 5.66 -8.76
C ARG A 230 21.77 6.29 -10.14
N ALA A 231 20.70 6.48 -10.93
CA ALA A 231 20.77 7.18 -12.21
C ALA A 231 21.15 8.66 -12.03
N ALA A 232 20.61 9.34 -11.00
CA ALA A 232 20.96 10.73 -10.69
C ALA A 232 22.45 10.88 -10.32
N LYS A 233 23.04 9.86 -9.68
CA LYS A 233 24.49 9.77 -9.39
C LYS A 233 25.33 9.35 -10.58
N LYS A 234 24.72 9.05 -11.74
CA LYS A 234 25.37 8.55 -12.96
C LYS A 234 26.20 7.29 -12.73
N GLU A 235 25.64 6.34 -11.96
CA GLU A 235 26.33 5.08 -11.64
C GLU A 235 26.70 4.29 -12.90
N ASN A 236 27.95 3.83 -12.98
CA ASN A 236 28.48 3.04 -14.10
C ASN A 236 29.62 2.11 -13.59
N PRO A 237 29.52 0.77 -13.71
CA PRO A 237 28.41 0.03 -14.31
C PRO A 237 27.13 0.12 -13.46
N PHE A 238 25.97 0.05 -14.14
CA PHE A 238 24.67 0.02 -13.47
C PHE A 238 24.29 -1.43 -13.14
N GLU A 239 24.38 -1.80 -11.88
CA GLU A 239 24.05 -3.15 -11.43
C GLU A 239 22.52 -3.36 -11.41
N VAL A 240 22.06 -4.52 -11.88
CA VAL A 240 20.65 -4.93 -11.86
C VAL A 240 20.53 -6.36 -11.33
N TRP A 241 19.60 -6.59 -10.40
CA TRP A 241 19.35 -7.91 -9.85
C TRP A 241 18.73 -8.83 -10.91
N GLY A 242 19.21 -10.08 -10.98
CA GLY A 242 18.87 -11.01 -12.04
C GLY A 242 19.30 -10.52 -13.42
N SER A 243 18.57 -10.89 -14.45
CA SER A 243 18.81 -10.44 -15.83
C SER A 243 18.33 -9.00 -16.12
N GLY A 244 17.50 -8.45 -15.24
CA GLY A 244 16.81 -7.18 -15.47
C GLY A 244 15.61 -7.26 -16.43
N LYS A 245 15.37 -8.44 -17.05
CA LYS A 245 14.24 -8.65 -17.96
C LYS A 245 12.91 -8.86 -17.22
N GLN A 246 12.98 -9.26 -15.95
CA GLN A 246 11.78 -9.35 -15.10
C GLN A 246 11.09 -7.99 -15.05
N GLY A 247 9.75 -8.01 -15.07
CA GLY A 247 8.94 -6.80 -15.18
C GLY A 247 7.88 -6.66 -14.12
N ARG A 248 7.44 -5.44 -13.93
CA ARG A 248 6.35 -5.05 -13.02
C ARG A 248 5.42 -4.07 -13.70
N ASP A 249 4.21 -4.00 -13.18
CA ASP A 249 3.23 -2.97 -13.52
C ASP A 249 3.38 -1.81 -12.52
N PHE A 250 3.94 -0.71 -12.99
CA PHE A 250 4.17 0.46 -12.16
C PHE A 250 2.98 1.43 -12.23
N VAL A 251 2.44 1.79 -11.08
CA VAL A 251 1.33 2.74 -10.95
C VAL A 251 1.69 3.83 -9.95
N HIS A 252 1.44 5.10 -10.31
CA HIS A 252 1.75 6.23 -9.43
C HIS A 252 0.82 6.27 -8.21
N ILE A 253 1.34 6.70 -7.06
CA ILE A 253 0.58 6.72 -5.80
C ILE A 253 -0.68 7.59 -5.88
N ASP A 254 -0.68 8.69 -6.60
CA ASP A 254 -1.87 9.52 -6.79
C ASP A 254 -3.00 8.76 -7.50
N ASP A 255 -2.67 7.95 -8.52
CA ASP A 255 -3.62 7.09 -9.20
C ASP A 255 -4.12 5.95 -8.30
N VAL A 256 -3.23 5.39 -7.45
CA VAL A 256 -3.63 4.41 -6.43
C VAL A 256 -4.63 5.03 -5.47
N MET A 257 -4.39 6.26 -4.98
CA MET A 257 -5.31 6.95 -4.08
C MET A 257 -6.65 7.22 -4.76
N ASP A 258 -6.65 7.74 -5.99
CA ASP A 258 -7.89 8.03 -6.72
C ASP A 258 -8.74 6.77 -6.92
N CYS A 259 -8.13 5.66 -7.34
CA CYS A 259 -8.82 4.38 -7.50
C CYS A 259 -9.34 3.84 -6.17
N MET A 260 -8.53 3.87 -5.12
CA MET A 260 -8.89 3.37 -3.80
C MET A 260 -10.13 4.07 -3.22
N PHE A 261 -10.15 5.41 -3.24
CA PHE A 261 -11.32 6.16 -2.75
C PHE A 261 -12.56 5.92 -3.61
N LEU A 262 -12.42 5.85 -4.93
CA LEU A 262 -13.51 5.53 -5.83
C LEU A 262 -14.05 4.10 -5.61
N ALA A 263 -13.17 3.14 -5.31
CA ALA A 263 -13.56 1.79 -4.98
C ALA A 263 -14.36 1.71 -3.69
N MET A 264 -13.94 2.46 -2.65
CA MET A 264 -14.67 2.55 -1.39
C MET A 264 -16.07 3.14 -1.55
N ASP A 265 -16.28 4.01 -2.56
CA ASP A 265 -17.59 4.60 -2.84
C ASP A 265 -18.52 3.63 -3.58
N LYS A 266 -17.99 2.64 -4.31
CA LYS A 266 -18.77 1.80 -5.23
C LYS A 266 -18.81 0.31 -4.86
N ILE A 267 -17.89 -0.18 -4.05
CA ILE A 267 -17.77 -1.61 -3.72
C ILE A 267 -17.87 -1.79 -2.20
N HIS A 268 -18.75 -2.70 -1.78
CA HIS A 268 -19.13 -2.83 -0.37
C HIS A 268 -19.18 -4.29 0.12
N ASP A 269 -18.85 -5.26 -0.74
CA ASP A 269 -19.11 -6.70 -0.55
C ASP A 269 -17.85 -7.54 -0.37
N GLY A 270 -16.69 -6.91 -0.13
CA GLY A 270 -15.41 -7.59 -0.01
C GLY A 270 -14.76 -7.96 -1.35
N THR A 271 -15.34 -7.50 -2.48
CA THR A 271 -14.72 -7.69 -3.79
C THR A 271 -13.34 -7.04 -3.83
N ALA A 272 -12.37 -7.77 -4.37
CA ALA A 272 -11.03 -7.27 -4.62
C ALA A 272 -10.90 -6.72 -6.03
N ILE A 273 -10.17 -5.59 -6.20
CA ILE A 273 -9.90 -4.97 -7.49
C ILE A 273 -8.42 -4.73 -7.71
N ASN A 274 -7.99 -4.86 -8.95
CA ASN A 274 -6.64 -4.50 -9.36
C ASN A 274 -6.45 -2.98 -9.43
N ILE A 275 -5.29 -2.52 -8.97
CA ILE A 275 -4.86 -1.14 -9.19
C ILE A 275 -3.46 -1.17 -9.82
N GLY A 276 -3.40 -0.91 -11.11
CA GLY A 276 -2.19 -0.91 -11.92
C GLY A 276 -2.33 -0.03 -13.15
N SER A 277 -1.36 -0.10 -14.04
CA SER A 277 -1.38 0.57 -15.34
C SER A 277 -1.77 -0.34 -16.49
N GLY A 278 -1.81 -1.66 -16.25
CA GLY A 278 -1.99 -2.68 -17.28
C GLY A 278 -0.77 -2.87 -18.19
N LYS A 279 0.37 -2.29 -17.83
CA LYS A 279 1.59 -2.34 -18.65
C LYS A 279 2.73 -3.02 -17.90
N LEU A 280 3.31 -4.03 -18.54
CA LEU A 280 4.53 -4.66 -18.04
C LEU A 280 5.74 -3.82 -18.43
N THR A 281 6.50 -3.33 -17.44
CA THR A 281 7.76 -2.59 -17.64
C THR A 281 8.89 -3.38 -17.03
N SER A 282 9.93 -3.73 -17.82
CA SER A 282 11.10 -4.42 -17.32
C SER A 282 11.99 -3.50 -16.47
N PHE A 283 12.81 -4.09 -15.59
CA PHE A 283 13.79 -3.28 -14.84
C PHE A 283 14.84 -2.64 -15.77
N LEU A 284 15.18 -3.29 -16.88
CA LEU A 284 16.05 -2.67 -17.89
C LEU A 284 15.41 -1.43 -18.51
N ASP A 285 14.12 -1.51 -18.86
CA ASP A 285 13.40 -0.34 -19.41
C ASP A 285 13.28 0.76 -18.36
N LEU A 286 13.03 0.41 -17.09
CA LEU A 286 12.99 1.36 -16.00
C LEU A 286 14.34 2.09 -15.82
N ILE A 287 15.45 1.35 -15.83
CA ILE A 287 16.81 1.93 -15.79
C ILE A 287 17.01 2.86 -16.97
N LYS A 288 16.63 2.44 -18.20
CA LYS A 288 16.75 3.25 -19.42
C LYS A 288 15.97 4.57 -19.33
N VAL A 289 14.77 4.56 -18.75
CA VAL A 289 14.00 5.78 -18.51
C VAL A 289 14.77 6.75 -17.62
N PHE A 290 15.29 6.30 -16.48
CA PHE A 290 16.01 7.19 -15.57
C PHE A 290 17.37 7.65 -16.09
N THR A 291 18.12 6.79 -16.78
CA THR A 291 19.42 7.16 -17.35
C THR A 291 19.28 8.14 -18.53
N LYS A 292 18.17 8.04 -19.31
CA LYS A 292 17.78 9.05 -20.29
C LYS A 292 17.55 10.41 -19.62
N PHE A 293 16.87 10.46 -18.49
CA PHE A 293 16.68 11.70 -17.72
C PHE A 293 18.01 12.27 -17.21
N ALA A 294 18.94 11.40 -16.81
CA ALA A 294 20.28 11.78 -16.33
C ALA A 294 21.25 12.14 -17.45
N GLY A 295 20.89 11.91 -18.72
CA GLY A 295 21.71 12.24 -19.88
C GLY A 295 22.98 11.40 -19.99
N TYR A 296 22.90 10.07 -19.73
CA TYR A 296 24.02 9.14 -19.90
C TYR A 296 23.54 7.72 -20.22
N GLU A 297 24.43 6.89 -20.71
CA GLU A 297 24.20 5.49 -21.05
C GLU A 297 25.21 4.60 -20.31
N PRO A 298 24.81 3.89 -19.25
CA PRO A 298 25.70 3.04 -18.48
C PRO A 298 25.90 1.67 -19.12
N THR A 299 27.00 1.02 -18.76
CA THR A 299 27.14 -0.43 -18.94
C THR A 299 26.25 -1.15 -17.93
N ILE A 300 25.36 -2.01 -18.38
CA ILE A 300 24.49 -2.81 -17.49
C ILE A 300 25.28 -4.03 -16.99
N LYS A 301 25.25 -4.25 -15.65
CA LYS A 301 25.90 -5.40 -15.00
C LYS A 301 24.84 -6.25 -14.30
N PRO A 302 24.37 -7.38 -14.89
CA PRO A 302 23.44 -8.30 -14.25
C PRO A 302 24.07 -9.00 -13.03
N LEU A 303 23.30 -9.09 -11.94
CA LEU A 303 23.65 -9.83 -10.73
C LEU A 303 22.72 -11.04 -10.64
N LEU A 304 23.08 -12.14 -11.30
CA LEU A 304 22.24 -13.32 -11.50
C LEU A 304 21.99 -14.13 -10.21
N ASP A 305 22.81 -13.93 -9.21
CA ASP A 305 22.72 -14.56 -7.87
C ASP A 305 21.73 -13.87 -6.94
N LYS A 306 21.24 -12.69 -7.31
CA LYS A 306 20.33 -11.92 -6.47
C LYS A 306 18.86 -12.34 -6.66
N PRO A 307 18.04 -12.29 -5.58
CA PRO A 307 16.63 -12.69 -5.64
C PRO A 307 15.82 -11.74 -6.52
N VAL A 308 15.04 -12.29 -7.43
CA VAL A 308 14.21 -11.49 -8.37
C VAL A 308 12.71 -11.68 -8.18
N GLY A 309 12.31 -12.71 -7.42
CA GLY A 309 10.91 -13.08 -7.26
C GLY A 309 10.30 -13.62 -8.56
N VAL A 310 9.01 -13.34 -8.77
CA VAL A 310 8.32 -13.72 -10.01
C VAL A 310 8.85 -12.93 -11.20
N HIS A 311 8.84 -13.57 -12.40
CA HIS A 311 9.38 -12.93 -13.60
C HIS A 311 8.50 -11.75 -14.07
N SER A 312 7.19 -11.94 -14.19
CA SER A 312 6.28 -10.92 -14.75
C SER A 312 5.06 -10.76 -13.88
N ARG A 313 4.76 -9.52 -13.46
CA ARG A 313 3.59 -9.21 -12.63
C ARG A 313 2.93 -7.92 -13.11
N TYR A 314 1.81 -8.05 -13.86
CA TYR A 314 1.02 -6.92 -14.35
C TYR A 314 -0.47 -7.31 -14.41
N CYS A 315 -1.35 -6.32 -14.37
CA CYS A 315 -2.79 -6.57 -14.29
C CYS A 315 -3.51 -6.43 -15.63
N ASP A 316 -4.63 -7.13 -15.72
CA ASP A 316 -5.72 -6.80 -16.64
C ASP A 316 -6.54 -5.66 -16.01
N MET A 317 -6.89 -4.65 -16.81
CA MET A 317 -7.62 -3.46 -16.36
C MET A 317 -9.11 -3.51 -16.67
N SER A 318 -9.59 -4.59 -17.30
CA SER A 318 -10.98 -4.67 -17.81
C SER A 318 -12.00 -4.57 -16.68
N PHE A 319 -11.77 -5.29 -15.57
CA PHE A 319 -12.73 -5.34 -14.48
C PHE A 319 -12.81 -4.00 -13.72
N VAL A 320 -11.68 -3.37 -13.39
CA VAL A 320 -11.69 -2.07 -12.71
C VAL A 320 -12.31 -0.99 -13.60
N LYS A 321 -12.06 -1.03 -14.90
CA LYS A 321 -12.67 -0.12 -15.86
C LYS A 321 -14.19 -0.34 -15.95
N GLU A 322 -14.66 -1.57 -16.02
CA GLU A 322 -16.08 -1.92 -16.02
C GLU A 322 -16.78 -1.48 -14.73
N LYS A 323 -16.20 -1.83 -13.56
CA LYS A 323 -16.84 -1.59 -12.26
C LYS A 323 -16.78 -0.14 -11.81
N LEU A 324 -15.66 0.54 -12.07
CA LEU A 324 -15.41 1.88 -11.54
C LEU A 324 -15.43 2.97 -12.62
N GLY A 325 -15.22 2.62 -13.90
CA GLY A 325 -14.94 3.58 -14.96
C GLY A 325 -13.58 4.27 -14.77
N TRP A 326 -12.65 3.59 -14.09
CA TRP A 326 -11.36 4.17 -13.74
C TRP A 326 -10.23 3.67 -14.63
N GLU A 327 -9.33 4.58 -14.96
CA GLU A 327 -8.04 4.33 -15.61
C GLU A 327 -6.97 5.24 -14.98
N PRO A 328 -5.70 4.81 -14.91
CA PRO A 328 -4.61 5.65 -14.41
C PRO A 328 -4.42 6.86 -15.34
N LYS A 329 -4.15 8.00 -14.74
CA LYS A 329 -3.99 9.30 -15.45
C LYS A 329 -2.52 9.66 -15.63
N ILE A 330 -1.64 9.18 -14.74
CA ILE A 330 -0.22 9.51 -14.72
C ILE A 330 0.52 8.45 -15.52
N SER A 331 1.13 8.84 -16.62
CA SER A 331 1.96 7.94 -17.40
C SER A 331 3.21 7.52 -16.60
N VAL A 332 3.74 6.32 -16.93
CA VAL A 332 4.99 5.85 -16.30
C VAL A 332 6.12 6.86 -16.47
N GLU A 333 6.28 7.46 -17.67
CA GLU A 333 7.32 8.44 -17.94
C GLU A 333 7.15 9.71 -17.09
N GLU A 334 5.94 10.23 -16.96
CA GLU A 334 5.63 11.39 -16.11
C GLU A 334 5.92 11.10 -14.64
N GLY A 335 5.38 10.01 -14.09
CA GLY A 335 5.58 9.66 -12.69
C GLY A 335 7.05 9.37 -12.38
N MET A 336 7.77 8.69 -13.28
CA MET A 336 9.22 8.47 -13.12
C MET A 336 10.02 9.79 -13.16
N ARG A 337 9.58 10.77 -13.97
CA ARG A 337 10.19 12.10 -13.99
C ARG A 337 10.05 12.79 -12.63
N ARG A 338 8.86 12.76 -12.02
CA ARG A 338 8.62 13.34 -10.68
C ARG A 338 9.56 12.73 -9.63
N VAL A 339 9.70 11.39 -9.63
CA VAL A 339 10.61 10.69 -8.70
C VAL A 339 12.07 11.05 -8.96
N TYR A 340 12.48 11.18 -10.23
CA TYR A 340 13.83 11.59 -10.60
C TYR A 340 14.16 13.01 -10.14
N ASP A 341 13.22 13.95 -10.27
CA ASP A 341 13.42 15.34 -9.86
C ASP A 341 13.62 15.43 -8.33
N VAL A 342 12.92 14.59 -7.56
CA VAL A 342 13.19 14.45 -6.10
C VAL A 342 14.55 13.84 -5.84
N ALA A 343 14.97 12.82 -6.60
CA ALA A 343 16.32 12.26 -6.45
C ALA A 343 17.42 13.30 -6.70
N ILE A 344 17.27 14.13 -7.72
CA ILE A 344 18.20 15.25 -7.99
C ILE A 344 18.19 16.28 -6.86
N SER A 345 17.03 16.63 -6.32
CA SER A 345 16.93 17.63 -5.25
C SER A 345 17.66 17.18 -3.97
N LYS A 346 17.70 15.87 -3.71
CA LYS A 346 18.41 15.28 -2.56
C LYS A 346 19.93 15.19 -2.74
N LEU A 347 20.44 15.42 -3.94
CA LEU A 347 21.88 15.45 -4.23
C LEU A 347 22.49 16.86 -4.19
N LYS A 348 21.66 17.89 -4.17
CA LYS A 348 22.06 19.29 -3.99
C LYS A 348 22.15 19.64 -2.51
#